data_4422b5675eaaef48731fef5afa62772d
#
_entry.id   4422b5675eaaef48731fef5afa62772d
#
_cell.length_a   1.000
_cell.length_b   1.000
_cell.length_c   1.000
_cell.angle_alpha   90.00
_cell.angle_beta   90.00
_cell.angle_gamma   90.00
#
_symmetry.space_group_name_H-M   'P 1'
#
loop_
_entity.id
_entity.type
_entity.pdbx_description
1 polymer ?
#
loop_
_entity_poly.entity_id
_entity_poly.type
_entity_poly.pdbx_seq_one_letter_code
_entity_poly.pdbx_strand_id
1 'polypeptide(L)'
;MDKEPITVNGLQKLKLELEDLKNVQRPKVVEAIAEARSHGDLKENAEYHAAKEQQGLIEGRVLAINDLIARANVIDVTKIENNGKVIFGSTTKLKDLETEKEISYKLVGQDEANIKENLIFFKSPIGKALIGKDKSEVVAVNTPSGEKNFKILDVEYI
;
A
#
# COMPACT_ATOMS: atom_id res chain seq x y z
N MET A 1 -16.71 9.19 9.32
CA MET A 1 -15.71 8.62 8.42
C MET A 1 -14.58 8.00 9.22
N ASP A 2 -14.30 6.74 8.99
CA ASP A 2 -13.27 6.05 9.72
C ASP A 2 -11.88 6.49 9.26
N LYS A 3 -10.97 6.70 10.21
CA LYS A 3 -9.58 7.03 9.90
C LYS A 3 -8.82 5.75 9.58
N GLU A 4 -8.00 5.81 8.54
CA GLU A 4 -7.16 4.69 8.13
C GLU A 4 -5.69 5.03 8.39
N PRO A 5 -4.94 4.15 9.08
CA PRO A 5 -3.53 4.43 9.32
C PRO A 5 -2.73 4.35 8.02
N ILE A 6 -1.79 5.25 7.86
CA ILE A 6 -0.91 5.30 6.71
C ILE A 6 0.47 5.78 7.18
N THR A 7 1.53 5.26 6.54
CA THR A 7 2.88 5.74 6.83
C THR A 7 3.14 7.07 6.12
N VAL A 8 4.16 7.80 6.56
CA VAL A 8 4.59 9.04 5.91
C VAL A 8 4.92 8.78 4.43
N ASN A 9 5.65 7.70 4.15
CA ASN A 9 6.01 7.34 2.78
C ASN A 9 4.78 6.99 1.93
N GLY A 10 3.81 6.29 2.51
CA GLY A 10 2.58 5.93 1.81
C GLY A 10 1.77 7.16 1.43
N LEU A 11 1.65 8.12 2.33
CA LEU A 11 0.96 9.38 2.04
C LEU A 11 1.67 10.16 0.93
N GLN A 12 2.99 10.22 0.98
CA GLN A 12 3.78 10.89 -0.05
C GLN A 12 3.59 10.24 -1.42
N LYS A 13 3.61 8.91 -1.49
CA LYS A 13 3.37 8.18 -2.74
C LYS A 13 1.99 8.47 -3.32
N LEU A 14 0.95 8.51 -2.47
CA LEU A 14 -0.40 8.85 -2.91
C LEU A 14 -0.47 10.27 -3.49
N LYS A 15 0.18 11.22 -2.83
CA LYS A 15 0.21 12.62 -3.30
C LYS A 15 0.92 12.75 -4.64
N LEU A 16 2.03 12.04 -4.82
CA LEU A 16 2.78 12.03 -6.08
C LEU A 16 1.98 11.37 -7.21
N GLU A 17 1.31 10.26 -6.92
CA GLU A 17 0.44 9.60 -7.89
C GLU A 17 -0.70 10.51 -8.32
N LEU A 18 -1.33 11.20 -7.36
CA LEU A 18 -2.42 12.13 -7.63
C LEU A 18 -1.95 13.27 -8.54
N GLU A 19 -0.78 13.82 -8.28
CA GLU A 19 -0.20 14.87 -9.10
C GLU A 19 0.06 14.39 -10.54
N ASP A 20 0.62 13.18 -10.70
CA ASP A 20 0.85 12.58 -12.01
C ASP A 20 -0.46 12.35 -12.76
N LEU A 21 -1.48 11.83 -12.08
CA LEU A 21 -2.79 11.59 -12.69
C LEU A 21 -3.41 12.90 -13.19
N LYS A 22 -3.35 13.96 -12.40
CA LYS A 22 -3.96 15.26 -12.76
C LYS A 22 -3.16 16.04 -13.78
N ASN A 23 -1.83 16.03 -13.68
CA ASN A 23 -0.98 16.93 -14.46
C ASN A 23 -0.36 16.28 -15.68
N VAL A 24 -0.29 14.94 -15.72
CA VAL A 24 0.33 14.21 -16.84
C VAL A 24 -0.69 13.32 -17.54
N GLN A 25 -1.30 12.39 -16.81
CA GLN A 25 -2.18 11.39 -17.43
C GLN A 25 -3.50 11.97 -17.93
N ARG A 26 -4.13 12.83 -17.13
CA ARG A 26 -5.40 13.47 -17.52
C ARG A 26 -5.27 14.29 -18.79
N PRO A 27 -4.27 15.19 -18.93
CA PRO A 27 -4.10 15.95 -20.17
C PRO A 27 -3.84 15.05 -21.39
N LYS A 28 -3.05 13.98 -21.20
CA LYS A 28 -2.77 13.03 -22.28
C LYS A 28 -4.02 12.33 -22.80
N VAL A 29 -4.89 11.89 -21.88
CA VAL A 29 -6.11 11.18 -22.29
C VAL A 29 -7.11 12.14 -22.92
N VAL A 30 -7.18 13.40 -22.45
CA VAL A 30 -8.02 14.42 -23.09
C VAL A 30 -7.56 14.65 -24.53
N GLU A 31 -6.27 14.76 -24.76
CA GLU A 31 -5.69 14.89 -26.09
C GLU A 31 -5.97 13.66 -26.96
N ALA A 32 -5.82 12.46 -26.39
CA ALA A 32 -6.11 11.21 -27.10
C ALA A 32 -7.59 11.11 -27.51
N ILE A 33 -8.50 11.58 -26.66
CA ILE A 33 -9.93 11.61 -26.99
C ILE A 33 -10.18 12.59 -28.16
N ALA A 34 -9.59 13.78 -28.12
CA ALA A 34 -9.74 14.78 -29.16
C ALA A 34 -9.20 14.26 -30.50
N GLU A 35 -8.04 13.61 -30.48
CA GLU A 35 -7.45 13.01 -31.66
C GLU A 35 -8.33 11.90 -32.22
N ALA A 36 -8.81 11.00 -31.36
CA ALA A 36 -9.68 9.90 -31.79
C ALA A 36 -10.99 10.39 -32.41
N ARG A 37 -11.55 11.47 -31.88
CA ARG A 37 -12.78 12.08 -32.42
C ARG A 37 -12.57 12.65 -33.82
N SER A 38 -11.35 13.07 -34.17
CA SER A 38 -11.04 13.60 -35.48
C SER A 38 -11.08 12.53 -36.57
N HIS A 39 -11.06 11.23 -36.20
CA HIS A 39 -11.09 10.11 -37.13
C HIS A 39 -12.49 9.69 -37.58
N GLY A 40 -13.54 10.36 -37.10
CA GLY A 40 -14.90 10.17 -37.61
C GLY A 40 -15.86 9.49 -36.65
N ASP A 41 -16.46 8.37 -37.09
CA ASP A 41 -17.54 7.69 -36.33
C ASP A 41 -17.15 7.27 -34.93
N LEU A 42 -17.91 7.78 -33.92
CA LEU A 42 -17.63 7.48 -32.52
C LEU A 42 -18.11 6.09 -32.08
N LYS A 43 -19.12 5.53 -32.73
CA LYS A 43 -19.66 4.22 -32.37
C LYS A 43 -18.72 3.06 -32.66
N GLU A 44 -18.00 3.14 -33.76
CA GLU A 44 -17.09 2.09 -34.22
C GLU A 44 -15.63 2.46 -34.04
N ASN A 45 -15.36 3.59 -33.39
CA ASN A 45 -14.00 4.09 -33.19
C ASN A 45 -13.37 3.45 -31.96
N ALA A 46 -12.57 2.40 -32.17
CA ALA A 46 -11.90 1.67 -31.08
C ALA A 46 -10.96 2.55 -30.28
N GLU A 47 -10.27 3.49 -30.95
CA GLU A 47 -9.36 4.42 -30.26
C GLU A 47 -10.12 5.36 -29.33
N TYR A 48 -11.27 5.84 -29.75
CA TYR A 48 -12.15 6.68 -28.94
C TYR A 48 -12.61 5.93 -27.71
N HIS A 49 -13.12 4.71 -27.86
CA HIS A 49 -13.62 3.90 -26.76
C HIS A 49 -12.51 3.55 -25.77
N ALA A 50 -11.32 3.20 -26.26
CA ALA A 50 -10.16 2.93 -25.39
C ALA A 50 -9.75 4.16 -24.58
N ALA A 51 -9.73 5.34 -25.21
CA ALA A 51 -9.37 6.59 -24.54
C ALA A 51 -10.42 6.98 -23.50
N LYS A 52 -11.71 6.78 -23.78
CA LYS A 52 -12.80 7.05 -22.83
C LYS A 52 -12.72 6.10 -21.64
N GLU A 53 -12.41 4.84 -21.85
CA GLU A 53 -12.21 3.86 -20.77
C GLU A 53 -11.02 4.28 -19.90
N GLN A 54 -9.92 4.66 -20.50
CA GLN A 54 -8.74 5.13 -19.77
C GLN A 54 -9.06 6.38 -18.96
N GLN A 55 -9.84 7.31 -19.51
CA GLN A 55 -10.29 8.50 -18.77
C GLN A 55 -11.06 8.11 -17.53
N GLY A 56 -11.98 7.14 -17.66
CA GLY A 56 -12.75 6.65 -16.52
C GLY A 56 -11.88 6.06 -15.42
N LEU A 57 -10.85 5.30 -15.80
CA LEU A 57 -9.90 4.72 -14.85
C LEU A 57 -9.10 5.80 -14.13
N ILE A 58 -8.64 6.82 -14.86
CA ILE A 58 -7.92 7.95 -14.27
C ILE A 58 -8.78 8.69 -13.25
N GLU A 59 -10.01 9.06 -13.64
CA GLU A 59 -10.92 9.81 -12.76
C GLU A 59 -11.33 8.98 -11.54
N GLY A 60 -11.55 7.68 -11.72
CA GLY A 60 -11.85 6.77 -10.62
C GLY A 60 -10.70 6.68 -9.63
N ARG A 61 -9.46 6.61 -10.12
CA ARG A 61 -8.28 6.58 -9.25
C ARG A 61 -8.08 7.90 -8.52
N VAL A 62 -8.31 9.04 -9.19
CA VAL A 62 -8.25 10.37 -8.56
C VAL A 62 -9.23 10.44 -7.39
N LEU A 63 -10.47 10.00 -7.58
CA LEU A 63 -11.47 10.01 -6.51
C LEU A 63 -11.04 9.09 -5.35
N ALA A 64 -10.54 7.90 -5.67
CA ALA A 64 -10.09 6.96 -4.65
C ALA A 64 -8.93 7.52 -3.82
N ILE A 65 -7.95 8.14 -4.46
CA ILE A 65 -6.81 8.74 -3.77
C ILE A 65 -7.26 9.91 -2.89
N ASN A 66 -8.14 10.77 -3.40
CA ASN A 66 -8.67 11.88 -2.61
C ASN A 66 -9.37 11.38 -1.35
N ASP A 67 -10.14 10.31 -1.46
CA ASP A 67 -10.80 9.68 -0.31
C ASP A 67 -9.78 9.11 0.67
N LEU A 68 -8.77 8.40 0.19
CA LEU A 68 -7.71 7.85 1.03
C LEU A 68 -6.95 8.93 1.79
N ILE A 69 -6.62 10.05 1.12
CA ILE A 69 -5.95 11.18 1.75
C ILE A 69 -6.85 11.82 2.80
N ALA A 70 -8.14 11.98 2.49
CA ALA A 70 -9.09 12.58 3.43
C ALA A 70 -9.27 11.76 4.71
N ARG A 71 -9.18 10.41 4.60
CA ARG A 71 -9.31 9.51 5.74
C ARG A 71 -7.99 9.15 6.39
N ALA A 72 -6.87 9.65 5.86
CA ALA A 72 -5.55 9.26 6.33
C ALA A 72 -5.28 9.70 7.78
N ASN A 73 -4.81 8.75 8.58
CA ASN A 73 -4.24 9.00 9.89
C ASN A 73 -2.74 8.68 9.78
N VAL A 74 -1.93 9.70 9.61
CA VAL A 74 -0.50 9.52 9.35
C VAL A 74 0.23 9.13 10.63
N ILE A 75 0.91 8.00 10.60
CA ILE A 75 1.70 7.51 11.73
C ILE A 75 3.18 7.54 11.34
N ASP A 76 3.95 8.34 12.06
CA ASP A 76 5.40 8.43 11.89
C ASP A 76 6.07 7.75 13.08
N VAL A 77 6.49 6.51 12.88
CA VAL A 77 7.11 5.71 13.94
C VAL A 77 8.46 6.28 14.40
N THR A 78 9.12 7.06 13.55
CA THR A 78 10.39 7.67 13.93
C THR A 78 10.24 8.69 15.06
N LYS A 79 9.02 9.16 15.31
CA LYS A 79 8.68 10.11 16.38
C LYS A 79 8.13 9.42 17.62
N ILE A 80 8.05 8.09 17.62
CA ILE A 80 7.54 7.30 18.73
C ILE A 80 8.72 6.62 19.43
N GLU A 81 8.73 6.64 20.76
CA GLU A 81 9.75 5.96 21.52
C GLU A 81 9.65 4.45 21.31
N ASN A 82 10.76 3.82 20.93
CA ASN A 82 10.82 2.39 20.67
C ASN A 82 10.93 1.61 21.98
N ASN A 83 9.84 0.95 22.37
CA ASN A 83 9.80 0.10 23.56
C ASN A 83 9.90 -1.39 23.24
N GLY A 84 10.25 -1.75 22.01
CA GLY A 84 10.36 -3.14 21.56
C GLY A 84 9.05 -3.77 21.11
N LYS A 85 7.96 -3.02 21.15
CA LYS A 85 6.63 -3.52 20.75
C LYS A 85 6.36 -3.30 19.27
N VAL A 86 5.81 -4.31 18.61
CA VAL A 86 5.40 -4.21 17.20
C VAL A 86 4.15 -3.34 17.10
N ILE A 87 4.26 -2.24 16.36
CA ILE A 87 3.16 -1.31 16.10
C ILE A 87 3.02 -1.08 14.59
N PHE A 88 1.92 -0.44 14.19
CA PHE A 88 1.77 -0.02 12.80
C PHE A 88 2.95 0.83 12.37
N GLY A 89 3.50 0.55 11.20
CA GLY A 89 4.64 1.29 10.65
C GLY A 89 6.00 0.81 11.13
N SER A 90 6.05 -0.06 12.15
CA SER A 90 7.34 -0.60 12.62
C SER A 90 7.87 -1.66 11.66
N THR A 91 9.18 -1.85 11.68
CA THR A 91 9.87 -2.88 10.90
C THR A 91 10.31 -3.99 11.84
N THR A 92 9.84 -5.19 11.59
CA THR A 92 10.05 -6.35 12.46
C THR A 92 10.97 -7.34 11.77
N LYS A 93 12.09 -7.66 12.40
CA LYS A 93 13.00 -8.70 11.93
C LYS A 93 12.57 -10.04 12.52
N LEU A 94 12.27 -10.99 11.65
CA LEU A 94 11.75 -12.30 12.03
C LEU A 94 12.72 -13.41 11.64
N LYS A 95 12.72 -14.48 12.44
CA LYS A 95 13.41 -15.71 12.10
C LYS A 95 12.36 -16.81 11.98
N ASP A 96 12.30 -17.46 10.81
CA ASP A 96 11.47 -18.65 10.62
C ASP A 96 12.12 -19.81 11.39
N LEU A 97 11.43 -20.32 12.39
CA LEU A 97 12.01 -21.36 13.27
C LEU A 97 12.15 -22.72 12.58
N GLU A 98 11.47 -22.95 11.46
CA GLU A 98 11.59 -24.17 10.69
C GLU A 98 12.78 -24.13 9.74
N THR A 99 12.91 -23.03 8.97
CA THR A 99 13.98 -22.90 7.95
C THR A 99 15.21 -22.16 8.44
N GLU A 100 15.10 -21.50 9.59
CA GLU A 100 16.13 -20.63 10.18
C GLU A 100 16.46 -19.38 9.34
N LYS A 101 15.66 -19.09 8.31
CA LYS A 101 15.83 -17.88 7.49
C LYS A 101 15.31 -16.66 8.22
N GLU A 102 15.99 -15.54 8.01
CA GLU A 102 15.61 -14.25 8.57
C GLU A 102 14.99 -13.38 7.48
N ILE A 103 13.96 -12.62 7.86
CA ILE A 103 13.30 -11.67 6.96
C ILE A 103 12.78 -10.50 7.79
N SER A 104 12.80 -9.30 7.20
CA SER A 104 12.24 -8.11 7.84
C SER A 104 11.01 -7.65 7.10
N TYR A 105 9.93 -7.38 7.84
CA TYR A 105 8.68 -6.86 7.30
C TYR A 105 8.33 -5.54 7.97
N LYS A 106 7.89 -4.57 7.19
CA LYS A 106 7.30 -3.34 7.69
C LYS A 106 5.78 -3.45 7.60
N LEU A 107 5.08 -3.14 8.68
CA LEU A 107 3.62 -3.18 8.73
C LEU A 107 3.05 -1.86 8.22
N VAL A 108 2.27 -1.93 7.15
CA VAL A 108 1.77 -0.76 6.43
C VAL A 108 0.28 -0.88 6.17
N GLY A 109 -0.32 0.16 5.60
CA GLY A 109 -1.72 0.15 5.19
C GLY A 109 -1.94 -0.68 3.94
N GLN A 110 -3.21 -0.97 3.64
CA GLN A 110 -3.57 -1.83 2.51
C GLN A 110 -3.05 -1.31 1.18
N ASP A 111 -3.16 -0.01 0.95
CA ASP A 111 -2.75 0.61 -0.32
C ASP A 111 -1.23 0.67 -0.50
N GLU A 112 -0.49 0.56 0.61
CA GLU A 112 0.98 0.57 0.61
C GLU A 112 1.59 -0.83 0.50
N ALA A 113 0.82 -1.87 0.78
CA ALA A 113 1.33 -3.23 0.89
C ALA A 113 1.96 -3.69 -0.42
N ASN A 114 3.18 -4.24 -0.33
CA ASN A 114 3.91 -4.77 -1.47
C ASN A 114 4.89 -5.83 -0.95
N ILE A 115 4.55 -7.09 -1.17
CA ILE A 115 5.35 -8.20 -0.64
C ILE A 115 6.78 -8.24 -1.22
N LYS A 116 6.95 -7.74 -2.44
CA LYS A 116 8.28 -7.68 -3.08
C LYS A 116 9.23 -6.71 -2.36
N GLU A 117 8.66 -5.70 -1.70
CA GLU A 117 9.41 -4.73 -0.91
C GLU A 117 9.33 -5.01 0.59
N ASN A 118 8.79 -6.18 0.97
CA ASN A 118 8.58 -6.57 2.37
C ASN A 118 7.66 -5.62 3.14
N LEU A 119 6.72 -4.99 2.44
CA LEU A 119 5.67 -4.16 3.02
C LEU A 119 4.41 -5.01 3.17
N ILE A 120 4.05 -5.33 4.42
CA ILE A 120 2.94 -6.23 4.74
C ILE A 120 1.75 -5.43 5.28
N PHE A 121 0.57 -5.74 4.77
CA PHE A 121 -0.65 -5.15 5.30
C PHE A 121 -0.80 -5.52 6.77
N PHE A 122 -1.00 -4.52 7.63
CA PHE A 122 -1.04 -4.74 9.08
C PHE A 122 -2.20 -5.63 9.53
N LYS A 123 -3.28 -5.73 8.73
CA LYS A 123 -4.43 -6.62 9.00
C LYS A 123 -4.31 -7.97 8.29
N SER A 124 -3.20 -8.26 7.62
CA SER A 124 -2.95 -9.58 7.05
C SER A 124 -2.76 -10.61 8.17
N PRO A 125 -2.85 -11.92 7.89
CA PRO A 125 -2.64 -12.93 8.93
C PRO A 125 -1.32 -12.76 9.68
N ILE A 126 -0.21 -12.48 8.98
CA ILE A 126 1.08 -12.26 9.63
C ILE A 126 1.11 -10.92 10.37
N GLY A 127 0.52 -9.87 9.80
CA GLY A 127 0.42 -8.56 10.45
C GLY A 127 -0.35 -8.63 11.76
N LYS A 128 -1.51 -9.29 11.75
CA LYS A 128 -2.32 -9.47 12.96
C LYS A 128 -1.60 -10.28 14.03
N ALA A 129 -0.82 -11.28 13.63
CA ALA A 129 -0.07 -12.09 14.56
C ALA A 129 1.06 -11.31 15.22
N LEU A 130 1.65 -10.34 14.51
CA LEU A 130 2.79 -9.56 14.99
C LEU A 130 2.39 -8.35 15.83
N ILE A 131 1.33 -7.63 15.45
CA ILE A 131 0.94 -6.40 16.15
C ILE A 131 0.71 -6.65 17.64
N GLY A 132 1.32 -5.80 18.47
CA GLY A 132 1.21 -5.89 19.92
C GLY A 132 2.19 -6.85 20.56
N LYS A 133 2.95 -7.59 19.79
CA LYS A 133 3.97 -8.51 20.31
C LYS A 133 5.26 -7.77 20.62
N ASP A 134 6.06 -8.34 21.50
CA ASP A 134 7.32 -7.74 21.92
C ASP A 134 8.51 -8.45 21.28
N LYS A 135 9.62 -7.73 21.23
CA LYS A 135 10.89 -8.30 20.83
C LYS A 135 11.18 -9.57 21.64
N SER A 136 11.69 -10.59 20.96
CA SER A 136 12.03 -11.91 21.50
C SER A 136 10.84 -12.87 21.66
N GLU A 137 9.60 -12.44 21.42
CA GLU A 137 8.45 -13.34 21.42
C GLU A 137 8.45 -14.25 20.20
N VAL A 138 7.86 -15.43 20.37
CA VAL A 138 7.58 -16.35 19.26
C VAL A 138 6.10 -16.21 18.90
N VAL A 139 5.82 -16.06 17.62
CA VAL A 139 4.45 -15.94 17.12
C VAL A 139 4.13 -17.07 16.16
N ALA A 140 2.88 -17.54 16.22
CA ALA A 140 2.36 -18.53 15.30
C ALA A 140 1.51 -17.85 14.25
N VAL A 141 1.75 -18.15 12.98
CA VAL A 141 1.01 -17.58 11.86
C VAL A 141 0.38 -18.71 11.06
N ASN A 142 -0.93 -18.64 10.84
CA ASN A 142 -1.63 -19.60 9.98
C ASN A 142 -1.47 -19.16 8.53
N THR A 143 -0.85 -20.02 7.72
CA THR A 143 -0.68 -19.80 6.29
C THR A 143 -1.41 -20.89 5.50
N PRO A 144 -1.66 -20.68 4.18
CA PRO A 144 -2.25 -21.75 3.36
C PRO A 144 -1.43 -23.05 3.36
N SER A 145 -0.11 -22.94 3.61
CA SER A 145 0.80 -24.09 3.69
C SER A 145 0.83 -24.75 5.08
N GLY A 146 0.08 -24.20 6.04
CA GLY A 146 0.06 -24.65 7.43
C GLY A 146 0.52 -23.59 8.39
N GLU A 147 0.69 -23.98 9.66
CA GLU A 147 1.14 -23.08 10.71
C GLU A 147 2.66 -22.89 10.64
N LYS A 148 3.09 -21.63 10.69
CA LYS A 148 4.50 -21.26 10.77
C LYS A 148 4.78 -20.51 12.06
N ASN A 149 5.95 -20.78 12.66
CA ASN A 149 6.37 -20.10 13.87
C ASN A 149 7.57 -19.19 13.56
N PHE A 150 7.47 -17.94 14.02
CA PHE A 150 8.53 -16.97 13.85
C PHE A 150 8.95 -16.41 15.19
N LYS A 151 10.25 -16.21 15.35
CA LYS A 151 10.77 -15.47 16.51
C LYS A 151 11.03 -14.03 16.08
N ILE A 152 10.59 -13.09 16.90
CA ILE A 152 10.85 -11.67 16.69
C ILE A 152 12.26 -11.38 17.20
N LEU A 153 13.18 -11.11 16.26
CA LEU A 153 14.59 -10.85 16.59
C LEU A 153 14.81 -9.39 16.97
N ASP A 154 14.12 -8.48 16.29
CA ASP A 154 14.25 -7.06 16.53
C ASP A 154 13.02 -6.31 16.03
N VAL A 155 12.77 -5.15 16.62
CA VAL A 155 11.69 -4.23 16.23
C VAL A 155 12.29 -2.85 16.06
N GLU A 156 12.24 -2.32 14.85
CA GLU A 156 12.79 -1.00 14.53
C GLU A 156 11.66 -0.03 14.17
N TYR A 157 11.78 1.19 14.68
CA TYR A 157 10.84 2.27 14.36
C TYR A 157 11.50 3.21 13.35
N ILE A 158 11.56 2.75 12.10
CA ILE A 158 12.24 3.44 10.99
C ILE A 158 11.33 3.68 9.80
#